data_11e4c8e28879377fb7aff50eeec6e5de
#
_entry.id   11e4c8e28879377fb7aff50eeec6e5de
#
_cell.length_a   1.000
_cell.length_b   1.000
_cell.length_c   1.000
_cell.angle_alpha   90.00
_cell.angle_beta   90.00
_cell.angle_gamma   90.00
#
_symmetry.space_group_name_H-M   'P 1'
#
loop_
_entity.id
_entity.type
_entity.pdbx_description
1 polymer ?
#
loop_
_entity_poly.entity_id
_entity_poly.type
_entity_poly.pdbx_seq_one_letter_code
_entity_poly.pdbx_strand_id
1 'polypeptide(L)'
;MKKKLLRKAILWSAIVLGLYWAWARRYDLAEYVRDIAGIQLPVNPRPEGMSTLQWAEKNYKKEMLSLSKKYDVPYAYLMALVVLECGGEKPAGHRYEPGILKKLENVKGGRIDRLENIYAKHLANCDDGCLENLATSWGPFQLMGYKAIPLGVLVDELRHEDNAAEIGVKWIAEEYGHFLKKKKFKDAFHYHNTGQRFPLSGKPRTHSPYYVSDGLKYMKYFESHQN
;
A
#
# COMPACT_ATOMS: atom_id res chain seq x y z
N MET A 1 13.66 35.92 40.11
CA MET A 1 12.44 35.57 39.38
C MET A 1 12.68 35.02 37.97
N LYS A 2 13.45 35.65 37.10
CA LYS A 2 13.68 35.27 35.70
C LYS A 2 14.24 33.84 35.49
N LYS A 3 15.19 33.35 36.33
CA LYS A 3 15.76 32.02 36.23
C LYS A 3 14.78 30.85 36.52
N LYS A 4 13.78 31.08 37.41
CA LYS A 4 12.73 30.08 37.71
C LYS A 4 11.71 29.96 36.56
N LEU A 5 11.38 31.08 35.91
CA LEU A 5 10.51 31.06 34.71
C LEU A 5 11.16 30.38 33.54
N LEU A 6 12.45 30.65 33.28
CA LEU A 6 13.20 30.01 32.18
C LEU A 6 13.29 28.50 32.37
N ARG A 7 13.58 28.02 33.59
CA ARG A 7 13.59 26.58 33.89
C ARG A 7 12.23 25.92 33.70
N LYS A 8 11.13 26.57 34.05
CA LYS A 8 9.78 26.06 33.79
C LYS A 8 9.48 26.00 32.29
N ALA A 9 9.84 27.04 31.52
CA ALA A 9 9.64 27.07 30.09
C ALA A 9 10.40 25.96 29.38
N ILE A 10 11.67 25.72 29.75
CA ILE A 10 12.50 24.60 29.18
C ILE A 10 11.87 23.27 29.55
N LEU A 11 11.39 23.08 30.78
CA LEU A 11 10.76 21.83 31.20
C LEU A 11 9.47 21.56 30.42
N TRP A 12 8.62 22.58 30.21
CA TRP A 12 7.39 22.44 29.42
C TRP A 12 7.70 22.15 27.94
N SER A 13 8.70 22.83 27.36
CA SER A 13 9.13 22.54 25.99
C SER A 13 9.64 21.10 25.83
N ALA A 14 10.40 20.58 26.79
CA ALA A 14 10.85 19.21 26.78
C ALA A 14 9.70 18.20 26.91
N ILE A 15 8.70 18.51 27.75
CA ILE A 15 7.50 17.67 27.90
C ILE A 15 6.67 17.67 26.61
N VAL A 16 6.45 18.84 25.99
CA VAL A 16 5.69 18.95 24.74
C VAL A 16 6.41 18.22 23.61
N LEU A 17 7.74 18.39 23.49
CA LEU A 17 8.54 17.67 22.50
C LEU A 17 8.54 16.16 22.78
N GLY A 18 8.62 15.73 24.04
CA GLY A 18 8.53 14.33 24.43
C GLY A 18 7.17 13.71 24.11
N LEU A 19 6.08 14.45 24.35
CA LEU A 19 4.72 14.02 24.02
C LEU A 19 4.49 13.98 22.49
N TYR A 20 5.02 14.98 21.77
CA TYR A 20 4.97 14.97 20.29
C TYR A 20 5.77 13.79 19.72
N TRP A 21 6.96 13.54 20.27
CA TRP A 21 7.80 12.39 19.86
C TRP A 21 7.17 11.06 20.21
N ALA A 22 6.56 10.92 21.39
CA ALA A 22 5.78 9.76 21.80
C ALA A 22 4.50 9.61 20.95
N TRP A 23 3.86 10.71 20.56
CA TRP A 23 2.72 10.69 19.65
C TRP A 23 3.12 10.31 18.23
N ALA A 24 4.20 10.84 17.70
CA ALA A 24 4.75 10.49 16.39
C ALA A 24 5.23 9.02 16.33
N ARG A 25 5.82 8.52 17.45
CA ARG A 25 6.28 7.13 17.56
C ARG A 25 5.24 6.13 18.06
N ARG A 26 4.09 6.56 18.52
CA ARG A 26 3.06 5.61 19.01
C ARG A 26 2.62 4.62 17.91
N TYR A 27 2.69 5.00 16.65
CA TYR A 27 2.44 4.11 15.52
C TYR A 27 3.59 3.10 15.38
N ASP A 28 4.83 3.55 15.44
CA ASP A 28 6.03 2.68 15.41
C ASP A 28 6.05 1.74 16.61
N LEU A 29 5.70 2.21 17.81
CA LEU A 29 5.68 1.39 19.01
C LEU A 29 4.55 0.35 18.98
N ALA A 30 3.38 0.70 18.47
CA ALA A 30 2.26 -0.21 18.30
C ALA A 30 2.57 -1.28 17.25
N GLU A 31 3.26 -0.90 16.17
CA GLU A 31 3.71 -1.80 15.12
C GLU A 31 4.84 -2.71 15.62
N TYR A 32 5.82 -2.17 16.34
CA TYR A 32 6.90 -2.91 16.98
C TYR A 32 6.38 -3.92 18.03
N VAL A 33 5.38 -3.53 18.84
CA VAL A 33 4.71 -4.44 19.79
C VAL A 33 3.91 -5.51 19.05
N ARG A 34 3.30 -5.19 17.90
CA ARG A 34 2.60 -6.14 17.03
C ARG A 34 3.56 -7.21 16.50
N ASP A 35 4.73 -6.78 15.99
CA ASP A 35 5.72 -7.68 15.40
C ASP A 35 6.38 -8.58 16.46
N ILE A 36 6.71 -8.05 17.65
CA ILE A 36 7.35 -8.83 18.73
C ILE A 36 6.36 -9.74 19.45
N ALA A 37 5.14 -9.29 19.70
CA ALA A 37 4.18 -10.02 20.51
C ALA A 37 3.31 -10.99 19.71
N GLY A 38 3.37 -10.98 18.38
CA GLY A 38 2.43 -11.73 17.52
C GLY A 38 0.96 -11.31 17.76
N ILE A 39 0.76 -10.18 18.46
CA ILE A 39 -0.58 -9.68 18.78
C ILE A 39 -1.03 -8.86 17.57
N GLN A 40 -1.90 -9.44 16.76
CA GLN A 40 -2.72 -8.63 15.88
C GLN A 40 -3.58 -7.73 16.78
N LEU A 41 -3.22 -6.43 16.85
CA LEU A 41 -4.15 -5.45 17.42
C LEU A 41 -5.48 -5.64 16.69
N PRO A 42 -6.63 -5.57 17.40
CA PRO A 42 -7.90 -5.78 16.76
C PRO A 42 -8.00 -4.80 15.59
N VAL A 43 -7.85 -5.32 14.39
CA VAL A 43 -8.35 -4.68 13.18
C VAL A 43 -9.77 -4.32 13.53
N ASN A 44 -10.16 -3.06 13.35
CA ASN A 44 -11.52 -2.63 13.64
C ASN A 44 -12.45 -3.58 12.87
N PRO A 45 -13.09 -4.57 13.51
CA PRO A 45 -13.70 -5.66 12.78
C PRO A 45 -14.86 -5.07 11.96
N ARG A 46 -15.01 -5.57 10.74
CA ARG A 46 -16.15 -5.19 9.91
C ARG A 46 -17.45 -5.51 10.69
N PRO A 47 -18.35 -4.53 10.88
CA PRO A 47 -19.59 -4.73 11.58
C PRO A 47 -20.42 -5.86 10.97
N GLU A 48 -21.10 -6.63 11.80
CA GLU A 48 -22.00 -7.68 11.35
C GLU A 48 -23.08 -7.11 10.41
N GLY A 49 -23.38 -7.81 9.34
CA GLY A 49 -24.30 -7.36 8.30
C GLY A 49 -23.76 -6.34 7.29
N MET A 50 -22.59 -5.78 7.51
CA MET A 50 -21.95 -4.87 6.55
C MET A 50 -21.22 -5.66 5.46
N SER A 51 -21.54 -5.40 4.19
CA SER A 51 -20.82 -6.01 3.07
C SER A 51 -19.38 -5.48 2.95
N THR A 52 -18.49 -6.23 2.30
CA THR A 52 -17.11 -5.80 2.02
C THR A 52 -17.07 -4.48 1.22
N LEU A 53 -18.01 -4.29 0.29
CA LEU A 53 -18.13 -3.06 -0.50
C LEU A 53 -18.46 -1.84 0.36
N GLN A 54 -19.43 -1.97 1.25
CA GLN A 54 -19.79 -0.92 2.22
C GLN A 54 -18.65 -0.63 3.20
N TRP A 55 -17.92 -1.68 3.60
CA TRP A 55 -16.76 -1.53 4.49
C TRP A 55 -15.64 -0.75 3.81
N ALA A 56 -15.34 -1.06 2.54
CA ALA A 56 -14.39 -0.29 1.75
C ALA A 56 -14.84 1.17 1.58
N GLU A 57 -16.13 1.44 1.32
CA GLU A 57 -16.64 2.81 1.25
C GLU A 57 -16.42 3.58 2.56
N LYS A 58 -16.80 2.98 3.68
CA LYS A 58 -16.63 3.58 5.00
C LYS A 58 -15.18 3.98 5.27
N ASN A 59 -14.23 3.10 4.92
CA ASN A 59 -12.82 3.28 5.28
C ASN A 59 -12.03 4.12 4.27
N TYR A 60 -12.39 4.09 2.97
CA TYR A 60 -11.53 4.63 1.91
C TYR A 60 -12.21 5.64 0.98
N LYS A 61 -13.55 5.82 0.99
CA LYS A 61 -14.26 6.68 0.03
C LYS A 61 -13.64 8.08 -0.07
N LYS A 62 -13.47 8.77 1.06
CA LYS A 62 -12.97 10.15 1.10
C LYS A 62 -11.55 10.25 0.52
N GLU A 63 -10.68 9.33 0.90
CA GLU A 63 -9.30 9.29 0.47
C GLU A 63 -9.20 8.97 -1.02
N MET A 64 -9.88 7.93 -1.48
CA MET A 64 -9.87 7.53 -2.89
C MET A 64 -10.50 8.58 -3.82
N LEU A 65 -11.51 9.34 -3.38
CA LEU A 65 -12.03 10.48 -4.14
C LEU A 65 -10.98 11.58 -4.31
N SER A 66 -10.20 11.87 -3.27
CA SER A 66 -9.12 12.85 -3.33
C SER A 66 -8.00 12.40 -4.28
N LEU A 67 -7.52 11.16 -4.09
CA LEU A 67 -6.45 10.59 -4.89
C LEU A 67 -6.84 10.37 -6.36
N SER A 68 -8.09 9.98 -6.62
CA SER A 68 -8.65 9.87 -7.97
C SER A 68 -8.52 11.19 -8.73
N LYS A 69 -8.88 12.32 -8.11
CA LYS A 69 -8.76 13.65 -8.71
C LYS A 69 -7.30 14.06 -8.91
N LYS A 70 -6.46 13.78 -7.91
CA LYS A 70 -5.03 14.16 -7.92
C LYS A 70 -4.25 13.47 -9.05
N TYR A 71 -4.54 12.19 -9.29
CA TYR A 71 -3.77 11.34 -10.20
C TYR A 71 -4.49 10.98 -11.50
N ASP A 72 -5.69 11.50 -11.73
CA ASP A 72 -6.52 11.20 -12.92
C ASP A 72 -6.75 9.67 -13.09
N VAL A 73 -7.07 8.99 -11.98
CA VAL A 73 -7.40 7.57 -11.94
C VAL A 73 -8.86 7.39 -11.54
N PRO A 74 -9.67 6.58 -12.25
CA PRO A 74 -11.09 6.44 -11.92
C PRO A 74 -11.33 5.97 -10.49
N TYR A 75 -12.13 6.72 -9.72
CA TYR A 75 -12.47 6.40 -8.33
C TYR A 75 -13.00 4.97 -8.17
N ALA A 76 -13.94 4.57 -9.03
CA ALA A 76 -14.54 3.26 -8.95
C ALA A 76 -13.53 2.12 -9.16
N TYR A 77 -12.50 2.35 -9.99
CA TYR A 77 -11.39 1.41 -10.18
C TYR A 77 -10.54 1.29 -8.91
N LEU A 78 -10.18 2.43 -8.28
CA LEU A 78 -9.42 2.43 -7.03
C LEU A 78 -10.17 1.68 -5.92
N MET A 79 -11.46 1.97 -5.75
CA MET A 79 -12.29 1.30 -4.76
C MET A 79 -12.44 -0.21 -5.02
N ALA A 80 -12.54 -0.61 -6.28
CA ALA A 80 -12.59 -2.02 -6.65
C ALA A 80 -11.27 -2.74 -6.29
N LEU A 81 -10.11 -2.09 -6.49
CA LEU A 81 -8.81 -2.62 -6.06
C LEU A 81 -8.70 -2.74 -4.55
N VAL A 82 -9.14 -1.73 -3.79
CA VAL A 82 -9.19 -1.79 -2.32
C VAL A 82 -9.96 -3.03 -1.85
N VAL A 83 -11.08 -3.35 -2.48
CA VAL A 83 -11.84 -4.57 -2.14
C VAL A 83 -11.08 -5.84 -2.50
N LEU A 84 -10.45 -5.87 -3.69
CA LEU A 84 -9.71 -7.05 -4.17
C LEU A 84 -8.46 -7.35 -3.34
N GLU A 85 -7.72 -6.31 -2.96
CA GLU A 85 -6.39 -6.44 -2.37
C GLU A 85 -6.43 -6.56 -0.84
N CYS A 86 -7.31 -5.79 -0.17
CA CYS A 86 -7.35 -5.77 1.29
C CYS A 86 -8.77 -5.97 1.89
N GLY A 87 -9.77 -6.30 1.07
CA GLY A 87 -11.14 -6.48 1.57
C GLY A 87 -11.76 -5.23 2.18
N GLY A 88 -11.20 -4.04 1.90
CA GLY A 88 -11.62 -2.79 2.52
C GLY A 88 -11.17 -2.61 3.96
N GLU A 89 -10.29 -3.46 4.48
CA GLU A 89 -9.72 -3.33 5.83
C GLU A 89 -8.83 -2.09 5.94
N LYS A 90 -8.92 -1.37 7.08
CA LYS A 90 -8.07 -0.22 7.39
C LYS A 90 -7.63 -0.31 8.86
N PRO A 91 -6.32 -0.49 9.14
CA PRO A 91 -5.22 -0.56 8.18
C PRO A 91 -5.31 -1.81 7.27
N ALA A 92 -4.80 -1.68 6.04
CA ALA A 92 -4.87 -2.74 5.02
C ALA A 92 -3.99 -3.96 5.31
N GLY A 93 -3.07 -3.82 6.27
CA GLY A 93 -2.09 -4.85 6.58
C GLY A 93 -0.99 -4.96 5.51
N HIS A 94 -0.16 -5.98 5.69
CA HIS A 94 0.96 -6.27 4.80
C HIS A 94 1.13 -7.77 4.65
N ARG A 95 1.82 -8.20 3.58
CA ARG A 95 2.12 -9.62 3.34
C ARG A 95 3.55 -9.80 2.86
N TYR A 96 4.33 -10.52 3.65
CA TYR A 96 5.68 -10.91 3.30
C TYR A 96 5.71 -12.02 2.24
N GLU A 97 6.60 -11.86 1.23
CA GLU A 97 6.74 -12.75 0.09
C GLU A 97 8.15 -13.37 0.04
N PRO A 98 8.39 -14.54 0.67
CA PRO A 98 9.72 -15.18 0.71
C PRO A 98 10.32 -15.43 -0.67
N GLY A 99 9.48 -15.70 -1.67
CA GLY A 99 9.91 -15.89 -3.05
C GLY A 99 10.48 -14.62 -3.69
N ILE A 100 10.00 -13.46 -3.29
CA ILE A 100 10.52 -12.16 -3.73
C ILE A 100 11.81 -11.85 -3.00
N LEU A 101 11.89 -12.09 -1.68
CA LEU A 101 13.14 -11.92 -0.93
C LEU A 101 14.28 -12.68 -1.59
N LYS A 102 14.09 -13.96 -1.87
CA LYS A 102 15.10 -14.79 -2.55
C LYS A 102 15.53 -14.21 -3.90
N LYS A 103 14.60 -13.61 -4.65
CA LYS A 103 14.94 -12.96 -5.93
C LYS A 103 15.77 -11.68 -5.68
N LEU A 104 15.40 -10.84 -4.71
CA LEU A 104 16.14 -9.63 -4.34
C LEU A 104 17.56 -9.96 -3.86
N GLU A 105 17.70 -10.98 -3.01
CA GLU A 105 19.02 -11.50 -2.60
C GLU A 105 19.88 -11.96 -3.78
N ASN A 106 19.28 -12.64 -4.75
CA ASN A 106 19.96 -13.08 -5.96
C ASN A 106 20.37 -11.90 -6.84
N VAL A 107 19.55 -10.85 -6.94
CA VAL A 107 19.93 -9.60 -7.63
C VAL A 107 21.07 -8.92 -6.90
N LYS A 108 20.96 -8.74 -5.58
CA LYS A 108 21.98 -8.10 -4.75
C LYS A 108 23.32 -8.84 -4.84
N GLY A 109 23.29 -10.18 -4.83
CA GLY A 109 24.47 -11.05 -4.94
C GLY A 109 24.95 -11.27 -6.37
N GLY A 110 24.37 -10.63 -7.39
CA GLY A 110 24.80 -10.76 -8.79
C GLY A 110 24.50 -12.12 -9.44
N ARG A 111 23.66 -12.97 -8.81
CA ARG A 111 23.27 -14.28 -9.36
C ARG A 111 22.23 -14.17 -10.45
N ILE A 112 21.40 -13.14 -10.43
CA ILE A 112 20.51 -12.73 -11.51
C ILE A 112 20.70 -11.23 -11.77
N ASP A 113 20.53 -10.84 -13.02
CA ASP A 113 20.79 -9.47 -13.48
C ASP A 113 19.84 -8.47 -12.80
N ARG A 114 18.55 -8.80 -12.76
CA ARG A 114 17.51 -7.88 -12.25
C ARG A 114 16.23 -8.60 -11.85
N LEU A 115 15.45 -7.92 -11.02
CA LEU A 115 14.03 -8.19 -10.78
C LEU A 115 13.25 -6.99 -11.31
N GLU A 116 12.52 -7.15 -12.43
CA GLU A 116 11.92 -6.03 -13.17
C GLU A 116 12.95 -4.91 -13.45
N ASN A 117 12.77 -3.71 -12.86
CA ASN A 117 13.68 -2.57 -12.98
C ASN A 117 14.65 -2.44 -11.79
N ILE A 118 14.75 -3.47 -10.93
CA ILE A 118 15.63 -3.49 -9.77
C ILE A 118 16.92 -4.21 -10.13
N TYR A 119 18.04 -3.52 -9.99
CA TYR A 119 19.40 -4.00 -10.25
C TYR A 119 20.20 -4.02 -8.95
N ALA A 120 21.33 -4.75 -8.91
CA ALA A 120 22.20 -4.85 -7.73
C ALA A 120 22.59 -3.47 -7.16
N LYS A 121 22.84 -2.47 -8.00
CA LYS A 121 23.16 -1.11 -7.58
C LYS A 121 22.10 -0.46 -6.67
N HIS A 122 20.84 -0.81 -6.89
CA HIS A 122 19.71 -0.28 -6.09
C HIS A 122 19.64 -0.92 -4.70
N LEU A 123 20.27 -2.08 -4.52
CA LEU A 123 20.26 -2.88 -3.29
C LEU A 123 21.59 -2.83 -2.55
N ALA A 124 22.59 -2.06 -3.03
CA ALA A 124 23.95 -2.07 -2.50
C ALA A 124 24.00 -1.74 -0.99
N ASN A 125 23.18 -0.78 -0.54
CA ASN A 125 23.14 -0.32 0.85
C ASN A 125 21.93 -0.90 1.63
N CYS A 126 21.23 -1.88 1.06
CA CYS A 126 20.05 -2.49 1.67
C CYS A 126 20.52 -3.64 2.59
N ASP A 127 20.27 -3.55 3.87
CA ASP A 127 20.46 -4.65 4.83
C ASP A 127 19.33 -5.69 4.74
N ASP A 128 19.35 -6.69 5.61
CA ASP A 128 18.35 -7.77 5.58
C ASP A 128 16.93 -7.24 5.86
N GLY A 129 16.78 -6.33 6.83
CA GLY A 129 15.50 -5.71 7.14
C GLY A 129 14.96 -4.87 5.99
N CYS A 130 15.83 -4.13 5.29
CA CYS A 130 15.47 -3.43 4.06
C CYS A 130 15.01 -4.41 2.98
N LEU A 131 15.72 -5.54 2.76
CA LEU A 131 15.34 -6.54 1.77
C LEU A 131 13.98 -7.18 2.10
N GLU A 132 13.69 -7.45 3.39
CA GLU A 132 12.41 -7.95 3.85
C GLU A 132 11.28 -6.94 3.57
N ASN A 133 11.49 -5.66 3.88
CA ASN A 133 10.52 -4.60 3.57
C ASN A 133 10.28 -4.47 2.05
N LEU A 134 11.33 -4.59 1.23
CA LEU A 134 11.20 -4.60 -0.23
C LEU A 134 10.46 -5.86 -0.74
N ALA A 135 10.55 -6.97 -0.02
CA ALA A 135 9.87 -8.23 -0.35
C ALA A 135 8.47 -8.34 0.26
N THR A 136 7.98 -7.29 0.90
CA THR A 136 6.65 -7.24 1.53
C THR A 136 5.70 -6.39 0.66
N SER A 137 4.45 -6.80 0.55
CA SER A 137 3.39 -5.99 -0.06
C SER A 137 2.70 -5.14 1.01
N TRP A 138 2.37 -3.88 0.67
CA TRP A 138 1.93 -2.86 1.61
C TRP A 138 0.67 -2.15 1.17
N GLY A 139 -0.14 -1.76 2.15
CA GLY A 139 -1.24 -0.83 2.00
C GLY A 139 -2.43 -1.36 1.19
N PRO A 140 -3.41 -0.47 0.88
CA PRO A 140 -4.70 -0.87 0.33
C PRO A 140 -4.64 -1.47 -1.08
N PHE A 141 -3.53 -1.30 -1.78
CA PHE A 141 -3.30 -1.87 -3.12
C PHE A 141 -2.29 -3.01 -3.11
N GLN A 142 -1.83 -3.46 -1.94
CA GLN A 142 -0.82 -4.52 -1.76
C GLN A 142 0.40 -4.32 -2.69
N LEU A 143 0.89 -3.06 -2.74
CA LEU A 143 2.04 -2.70 -3.56
C LEU A 143 3.30 -3.35 -3.00
N MET A 144 4.00 -4.12 -3.83
CA MET A 144 5.28 -4.71 -3.45
C MET A 144 6.31 -3.64 -3.10
N GLY A 145 7.00 -3.80 -1.97
CA GLY A 145 7.94 -2.82 -1.44
C GLY A 145 9.04 -2.41 -2.40
N TYR A 146 9.56 -3.33 -3.23
CA TYR A 146 10.57 -2.99 -4.24
C TYR A 146 10.09 -1.99 -5.31
N LYS A 147 8.78 -1.81 -5.48
CA LYS A 147 8.20 -0.78 -6.37
C LYS A 147 8.45 0.64 -5.86
N ALA A 148 8.79 0.83 -4.58
CA ALA A 148 9.18 2.13 -4.04
C ALA A 148 10.44 2.70 -4.73
N ILE A 149 11.39 1.82 -5.09
CA ILE A 149 12.67 2.20 -5.69
C ILE A 149 12.48 3.01 -7.00
N PRO A 150 11.78 2.51 -8.04
CA PRO A 150 11.57 3.28 -9.26
C PRO A 150 10.70 4.51 -9.06
N LEU A 151 9.85 4.55 -8.03
CA LEU A 151 9.03 5.71 -7.67
C LEU A 151 9.83 6.81 -6.95
N GLY A 152 11.08 6.52 -6.55
CA GLY A 152 11.94 7.45 -5.82
C GLY A 152 11.46 7.73 -4.39
N VAL A 153 10.74 6.80 -3.77
CA VAL A 153 10.28 6.88 -2.38
C VAL A 153 10.98 5.84 -1.51
N LEU A 154 11.07 6.09 -0.20
CA LEU A 154 11.62 5.11 0.73
C LEU A 154 10.60 3.99 0.96
N VAL A 155 11.07 2.74 1.07
CA VAL A 155 10.19 1.61 1.35
C VAL A 155 9.46 1.77 2.70
N ASP A 156 10.08 2.42 3.68
CA ASP A 156 9.44 2.71 4.96
C ASP A 156 8.22 3.63 4.85
N GLU A 157 8.13 4.47 3.81
CA GLU A 157 6.94 5.27 3.55
C GLU A 157 5.71 4.42 3.21
N LEU A 158 5.91 3.23 2.63
CA LEU A 158 4.83 2.27 2.37
C LEU A 158 4.27 1.60 3.62
N ARG A 159 4.98 1.64 4.74
CA ARG A 159 4.51 1.10 6.03
C ARG A 159 3.44 1.99 6.67
N HIS A 160 3.38 3.26 6.29
CA HIS A 160 2.38 4.20 6.77
C HIS A 160 1.16 4.17 5.85
N GLU A 161 0.00 3.80 6.40
CA GLU A 161 -1.24 3.56 5.65
C GLU A 161 -1.61 4.69 4.68
N ASP A 162 -1.58 5.95 5.15
CA ASP A 162 -1.94 7.10 4.33
C ASP A 162 -0.95 7.33 3.17
N ASN A 163 0.35 7.11 3.40
CA ASN A 163 1.37 7.20 2.35
C ASN A 163 1.25 6.04 1.37
N ALA A 164 1.02 4.81 1.87
CA ALA A 164 0.87 3.62 1.04
C ALA A 164 -0.28 3.77 0.04
N ALA A 165 -1.39 4.36 0.46
CA ALA A 165 -2.52 4.63 -0.43
C ALA A 165 -2.13 5.59 -1.56
N GLU A 166 -1.47 6.72 -1.23
CA GLU A 166 -1.05 7.70 -2.23
C GLU A 166 0.03 7.15 -3.16
N ILE A 167 1.07 6.50 -2.62
CA ILE A 167 2.16 5.88 -3.40
C ILE A 167 1.59 4.82 -4.35
N GLY A 168 0.64 4.01 -3.87
CA GLY A 168 -0.03 3.01 -4.68
C GLY A 168 -0.82 3.61 -5.84
N VAL A 169 -1.57 4.70 -5.62
CA VAL A 169 -2.29 5.40 -6.71
C VAL A 169 -1.33 6.05 -7.69
N LYS A 170 -0.22 6.65 -7.22
CA LYS A 170 0.84 7.19 -8.08
C LYS A 170 1.41 6.10 -8.97
N TRP A 171 1.75 4.94 -8.41
CA TRP A 171 2.24 3.78 -9.16
C TRP A 171 1.23 3.32 -10.23
N ILE A 172 -0.06 3.21 -9.87
CA ILE A 172 -1.14 2.85 -10.80
C ILE A 172 -1.18 3.83 -11.98
N ALA A 173 -1.12 5.13 -11.71
CA ALA A 173 -1.17 6.17 -12.73
C ALA A 173 0.03 6.14 -13.68
N GLU A 174 1.24 5.98 -13.14
CA GLU A 174 2.49 5.99 -13.91
C GLU A 174 2.70 4.69 -14.69
N GLU A 175 2.45 3.54 -14.07
CA GLU A 175 2.79 2.24 -14.65
C GLU A 175 1.76 1.80 -15.72
N TYR A 176 0.47 1.88 -15.41
CA TYR A 176 -0.56 1.39 -16.32
C TYR A 176 -1.81 2.28 -16.43
N GLY A 177 -1.75 3.53 -15.98
CA GLY A 177 -2.84 4.51 -16.12
C GLY A 177 -3.31 4.70 -17.56
N HIS A 178 -2.42 4.45 -18.54
CA HIS A 178 -2.78 4.48 -19.96
C HIS A 178 -3.87 3.46 -20.36
N PHE A 179 -4.02 2.33 -19.63
CA PHE A 179 -5.16 1.40 -19.82
C PHE A 179 -6.45 2.03 -19.31
N LEU A 180 -6.39 2.70 -18.16
CA LEU A 180 -7.56 3.34 -17.53
C LEU A 180 -8.10 4.48 -18.39
N LYS A 181 -7.21 5.33 -18.93
CA LYS A 181 -7.57 6.40 -19.88
C LYS A 181 -8.26 5.88 -21.15
N LYS A 182 -7.89 4.68 -21.59
CA LYS A 182 -8.50 3.99 -22.74
C LYS A 182 -9.67 3.10 -22.35
N LYS A 183 -10.16 3.15 -21.10
CA LYS A 183 -11.22 2.31 -20.54
C LYS A 183 -10.98 0.79 -20.70
N LYS A 184 -9.70 0.37 -20.79
CA LYS A 184 -9.29 -1.03 -20.88
C LYS A 184 -9.17 -1.66 -19.48
N PHE A 185 -10.26 -1.68 -18.75
CA PHE A 185 -10.28 -2.08 -17.34
C PHE A 185 -9.86 -3.55 -17.13
N LYS A 186 -10.18 -4.47 -18.06
CA LYS A 186 -9.68 -5.86 -17.98
C LYS A 186 -8.16 -5.91 -18.00
N ASP A 187 -7.53 -5.13 -18.90
CA ASP A 187 -6.07 -5.03 -18.98
C ASP A 187 -5.52 -4.44 -17.68
N ALA A 188 -6.14 -3.40 -17.13
CA ALA A 188 -5.68 -2.73 -15.91
C ALA A 188 -5.75 -3.66 -14.69
N PHE A 189 -6.87 -4.34 -14.44
CA PHE A 189 -6.97 -5.31 -13.34
C PHE A 189 -5.98 -6.46 -13.48
N HIS A 190 -5.87 -7.02 -14.68
CA HIS A 190 -4.92 -8.10 -14.92
C HIS A 190 -3.48 -7.65 -14.73
N TYR A 191 -3.14 -6.43 -15.20
CA TYR A 191 -1.80 -5.87 -15.05
C TYR A 191 -1.45 -5.61 -13.59
N HIS A 192 -2.39 -5.08 -12.80
CA HIS A 192 -2.17 -4.87 -11.36
C HIS A 192 -1.69 -6.14 -10.67
N ASN A 193 -2.33 -7.27 -10.95
CA ASN A 193 -2.04 -8.55 -10.30
C ASN A 193 -0.83 -9.30 -10.89
N THR A 194 -0.58 -9.16 -12.20
CA THR A 194 0.40 -10.02 -12.90
C THR A 194 1.54 -9.28 -13.58
N GLY A 195 1.48 -7.95 -13.67
CA GLY A 195 2.39 -7.14 -14.48
C GLY A 195 2.18 -7.32 -16.00
N GLN A 196 1.12 -7.99 -16.45
CA GLN A 196 0.85 -8.29 -17.86
C GLN A 196 -0.56 -7.90 -18.28
N ARG A 197 -0.76 -7.60 -19.56
CA ARG A 197 -2.09 -7.38 -20.12
C ARG A 197 -2.95 -8.64 -20.03
N PHE A 198 -4.27 -8.43 -20.07
CA PHE A 198 -5.21 -9.53 -20.14
C PHE A 198 -4.95 -10.38 -21.39
N PRO A 199 -4.84 -11.72 -21.26
CA PRO A 199 -4.49 -12.59 -22.38
C PRO A 199 -5.52 -12.59 -23.50
N LEU A 200 -5.05 -12.62 -24.75
CA LEU A 200 -5.92 -12.77 -25.93
C LEU A 200 -6.75 -14.05 -25.93
N SER A 201 -6.28 -15.09 -25.21
CA SER A 201 -7.02 -16.36 -25.02
C SER A 201 -8.31 -16.18 -24.22
N GLY A 202 -8.55 -15.02 -23.60
CA GLY A 202 -9.70 -14.75 -22.74
C GLY A 202 -9.62 -15.39 -21.35
N LYS A 203 -8.53 -16.08 -21.02
CA LYS A 203 -8.32 -16.73 -19.71
C LYS A 203 -7.33 -15.92 -18.87
N PRO A 204 -7.72 -15.38 -17.70
CA PRO A 204 -6.82 -14.64 -16.83
C PRO A 204 -5.72 -15.54 -16.27
N ARG A 205 -4.56 -14.95 -15.98
CA ARG A 205 -3.41 -15.62 -15.32
C ARG A 205 -3.19 -15.08 -13.91
N THR A 206 -4.23 -14.51 -13.33
CA THR A 206 -4.24 -13.96 -11.97
C THR A 206 -4.26 -15.08 -10.93
N HIS A 207 -3.86 -14.77 -9.68
CA HIS A 207 -3.87 -15.72 -8.56
C HIS A 207 -5.27 -16.33 -8.31
N SER A 208 -6.33 -15.56 -8.56
CA SER A 208 -7.71 -16.03 -8.59
C SER A 208 -8.27 -15.92 -10.02
N PRO A 209 -8.91 -16.95 -10.58
CA PRO A 209 -9.52 -16.88 -11.92
C PRO A 209 -10.64 -15.83 -12.00
N TYR A 210 -11.18 -15.42 -10.86
CA TYR A 210 -12.26 -14.44 -10.75
C TYR A 210 -11.77 -13.00 -10.53
N TYR A 211 -10.49 -12.78 -10.28
CA TYR A 211 -9.94 -11.47 -9.93
C TYR A 211 -10.40 -10.34 -10.86
N VAL A 212 -10.27 -10.54 -12.17
CA VAL A 212 -10.66 -9.52 -13.17
C VAL A 212 -12.17 -9.34 -13.25
N SER A 213 -12.95 -10.43 -13.20
CA SER A 213 -14.43 -10.36 -13.25
C SER A 213 -15.01 -9.71 -11.98
N ASP A 214 -14.45 -10.04 -10.83
CA ASP A 214 -14.86 -9.43 -9.54
C ASP A 214 -14.47 -7.95 -9.50
N GLY A 215 -13.29 -7.59 -9.98
CA GLY A 215 -12.87 -6.19 -10.11
C GLY A 215 -13.85 -5.37 -10.95
N LEU A 216 -14.26 -5.87 -12.09
CA LEU A 216 -15.24 -5.21 -12.95
C LEU A 216 -16.64 -5.10 -12.29
N LYS A 217 -17.04 -6.13 -11.54
CA LYS A 217 -18.31 -6.13 -10.78
C LYS A 217 -18.27 -5.09 -9.66
N TYR A 218 -17.18 -5.03 -8.89
CA TYR A 218 -17.02 -4.05 -7.81
C TYR A 218 -16.92 -2.63 -8.37
N MET A 219 -16.18 -2.43 -9.46
CA MET A 219 -16.11 -1.15 -10.13
C MET A 219 -17.51 -0.64 -10.52
N LYS A 220 -18.35 -1.48 -11.13
CA LYS A 220 -19.74 -1.13 -11.48
C LYS A 220 -20.56 -0.72 -10.25
N TYR A 221 -20.38 -1.39 -9.12
CA TYR A 221 -21.02 -1.01 -7.85
C TYR A 221 -20.61 0.41 -7.45
N PHE A 222 -19.30 0.72 -7.41
CA PHE A 222 -18.83 2.03 -6.99
C PHE A 222 -19.14 3.15 -7.99
N GLU A 223 -19.30 2.85 -9.27
CA GLU A 223 -19.82 3.81 -10.26
C GLU A 223 -21.27 4.25 -9.93
N SER A 224 -22.11 3.31 -9.48
CA SER A 224 -23.50 3.61 -9.12
C SER A 224 -23.68 4.24 -7.73
N HIS A 225 -22.67 4.22 -6.87
CA HIS A 225 -22.69 4.73 -5.48
C HIS A 225 -21.70 5.88 -5.24
N GLN A 226 -21.25 6.54 -6.29
CA GLN A 226 -20.25 7.61 -6.19
C GLN A 226 -20.82 8.92 -5.64
N ASN A 227 -22.14 9.15 -5.76
CA ASN A 227 -22.84 10.38 -5.35
C ASN A 227 -23.02 10.49 -3.84
#